data_d1a0787a1651fe51d51e1978861c45da
#
_entry.id   d1a0787a1651fe51d51e1978861c45da
#
_cell.length_a   1.000
_cell.length_b   1.000
_cell.length_c   1.000
_cell.angle_alpha   90.00
_cell.angle_beta   90.00
_cell.angle_gamma   90.00
#
_symmetry.space_group_name_H-M   'P 1'
#
loop_
_entity.id
_entity.type
_entity.pdbx_description
1 polymer ?
#
loop_
_entity_poly.entity_id
_entity_poly.type
_entity_poly.pdbx_seq_one_letter_code
_entity_poly.pdbx_strand_id
1 'polypeptide(L)'
;MLVLTTLLAAAAVARENAVQELAPTGKLRVALVFAPEKSIFFVVKDANGKPHGVTADIAGALANKLHLPLEYVLFPNSGLATDAVESGAVDVSFMPVDEERKKRVAFGPSYVLGESTYMVIAALPARTVEEVDRAGVRVIGIANTTTIRAAIRTLKNASISSVASVAEAVAMLLDGKADAFALSRDSLPTYVKQVPGSRITYGAFQQIGIAIAVAKGKPAALAAVTEFIDDAKKNGAVRKALDDAGFADIAVAPMTPMTQ
;
A
#
# COMPACT_ATOMS: atom_id res chain seq x y z
N MET A 1 39.42 10.75 -20.32
CA MET A 1 38.25 10.64 -21.21
C MET A 1 37.67 9.23 -21.30
N LEU A 2 38.46 8.16 -21.29
CA LEU A 2 37.96 6.77 -21.45
C LEU A 2 37.03 6.29 -20.29
N VAL A 3 37.28 6.68 -19.03
CA VAL A 3 36.50 6.25 -17.86
C VAL A 3 35.08 6.86 -17.85
N LEU A 4 34.90 8.07 -18.38
CA LEU A 4 33.60 8.74 -18.40
C LEU A 4 32.66 8.12 -19.45
N THR A 5 33.21 7.67 -20.59
CA THR A 5 32.45 7.00 -21.63
C THR A 5 31.97 5.59 -21.24
N THR A 6 32.76 4.86 -20.47
CA THR A 6 32.37 3.53 -19.96
C THR A 6 31.28 3.60 -18.89
N LEU A 7 31.30 4.60 -18.02
CA LEU A 7 30.25 4.84 -17.01
C LEU A 7 28.91 5.22 -17.65
N LEU A 8 28.91 6.07 -18.68
CA LEU A 8 27.71 6.45 -19.41
C LEU A 8 27.09 5.26 -20.17
N ALA A 9 27.93 4.42 -20.78
CA ALA A 9 27.45 3.21 -21.46
C ALA A 9 26.84 2.18 -20.50
N ALA A 10 27.46 1.96 -19.33
CA ALA A 10 26.94 1.06 -18.31
C ALA A 10 25.60 1.54 -17.73
N ALA A 11 25.43 2.84 -17.49
CA ALA A 11 24.18 3.42 -17.02
C ALA A 11 23.06 3.30 -18.08
N ALA A 12 23.37 3.46 -19.37
CA ALA A 12 22.42 3.30 -20.45
C ALA A 12 21.92 1.85 -20.56
N VAL A 13 22.80 0.86 -20.48
CA VAL A 13 22.46 -0.57 -20.49
C VAL A 13 21.62 -0.94 -19.25
N ALA A 14 21.98 -0.45 -18.07
CA ALA A 14 21.20 -0.69 -16.86
C ALA A 14 19.77 -0.14 -16.97
N ARG A 15 19.63 1.07 -17.55
CA ARG A 15 18.32 1.67 -17.81
C ARG A 15 17.51 0.88 -18.85
N GLU A 16 18.12 0.42 -19.90
CA GLU A 16 17.45 -0.39 -20.94
C GLU A 16 16.93 -1.71 -20.36
N ASN A 17 17.74 -2.41 -19.57
CA ASN A 17 17.33 -3.62 -18.87
C ASN A 17 16.17 -3.36 -17.89
N ALA A 18 16.21 -2.24 -17.14
CA ALA A 18 15.15 -1.85 -16.26
C ALA A 18 13.82 -1.59 -17.01
N VAL A 19 13.88 -0.92 -18.15
CA VAL A 19 12.71 -0.67 -19.00
C VAL A 19 12.14 -1.97 -19.54
N GLN A 20 12.99 -2.89 -20.02
CA GLN A 20 12.55 -4.20 -20.52
C GLN A 20 11.85 -5.04 -19.41
N GLU A 21 12.35 -4.99 -18.19
CA GLU A 21 11.74 -5.72 -17.07
C GLU A 21 10.48 -5.04 -16.52
N LEU A 22 10.44 -3.69 -16.48
CA LEU A 22 9.30 -2.92 -15.94
C LEU A 22 8.18 -2.69 -16.95
N ALA A 23 8.48 -2.73 -18.24
CA ALA A 23 7.52 -2.42 -19.31
C ALA A 23 7.63 -3.40 -20.48
N PRO A 24 7.51 -4.71 -20.28
CA PRO A 24 7.67 -5.70 -21.35
C PRO A 24 6.64 -5.54 -22.46
N THR A 25 5.56 -4.79 -22.23
CA THR A 25 4.50 -4.49 -23.20
C THR A 25 4.64 -3.10 -23.83
N GLY A 26 5.75 -2.39 -23.56
CA GLY A 26 5.99 -1.01 -24.02
C GLY A 26 5.32 0.07 -23.15
N LYS A 27 4.63 -0.31 -22.07
CA LYS A 27 4.00 0.59 -21.10
C LYS A 27 4.17 0.03 -19.68
N LEU A 28 4.22 0.93 -18.68
CA LEU A 28 4.25 0.57 -17.27
C LEU A 28 2.83 0.30 -16.79
N ARG A 29 2.50 -0.98 -16.51
CA ARG A 29 1.20 -1.39 -15.97
C ARG A 29 1.29 -1.40 -14.44
N VAL A 30 0.49 -0.55 -13.80
CA VAL A 30 0.54 -0.33 -12.35
C VAL A 30 -0.75 -0.81 -11.69
N ALA A 31 -0.66 -1.80 -10.80
CA ALA A 31 -1.77 -2.18 -9.95
C ALA A 31 -1.94 -1.17 -8.81
N LEU A 32 -3.13 -0.61 -8.69
CA LEU A 32 -3.53 0.28 -7.60
C LEU A 32 -4.74 -0.30 -6.87
N VAL A 33 -4.76 -0.17 -5.55
CA VAL A 33 -5.94 -0.57 -4.76
C VAL A 33 -6.91 0.59 -4.67
N PHE A 34 -8.11 0.36 -5.20
CA PHE A 34 -9.20 1.32 -5.19
C PHE A 34 -10.08 1.12 -3.95
N ALA A 35 -10.45 2.22 -3.30
CA ALA A 35 -11.42 2.25 -2.23
C ALA A 35 -12.32 3.49 -2.39
N PRO A 36 -13.50 3.53 -1.72
CA PRO A 36 -14.37 4.72 -1.74
C PRO A 36 -13.66 5.99 -1.26
N GLU A 37 -12.66 5.83 -0.38
CA GLU A 37 -11.90 6.94 0.20
C GLU A 37 -10.40 6.71 0.05
N LYS A 38 -9.67 7.80 -0.18
CA LYS A 38 -8.21 7.77 -0.30
C LYS A 38 -7.53 7.49 1.03
N SER A 39 -6.34 6.91 0.94
CA SER A 39 -5.42 6.74 2.05
C SER A 39 -3.98 6.92 1.56
N ILE A 40 -3.01 6.74 2.42
CA ILE A 40 -1.58 6.67 2.00
C ILE A 40 -1.32 5.53 1.00
N PHE A 41 -2.30 4.65 0.80
CA PHE A 41 -2.21 3.44 -0.01
C PHE A 41 -3.36 3.32 -1.02
N PHE A 42 -4.60 3.68 -0.66
CA PHE A 42 -5.76 3.59 -1.56
C PHE A 42 -5.85 4.80 -2.48
N VAL A 43 -6.26 4.54 -3.72
CA VAL A 43 -6.67 5.58 -4.67
C VAL A 43 -8.18 5.70 -4.72
N VAL A 44 -8.64 6.88 -5.09
CA VAL A 44 -10.02 7.16 -5.47
C VAL A 44 -10.08 7.55 -6.95
N LYS A 45 -11.27 7.60 -7.54
CA LYS A 45 -11.47 8.11 -8.90
C LYS A 45 -11.93 9.56 -8.86
N ASP A 46 -11.37 10.38 -9.74
CA ASP A 46 -11.89 11.72 -10.00
C ASP A 46 -13.18 11.67 -10.84
N ALA A 47 -13.74 12.85 -11.15
CA ALA A 47 -14.96 12.97 -11.94
C ALA A 47 -14.85 12.36 -13.36
N ASN A 48 -13.64 12.20 -13.89
CA ASN A 48 -13.36 11.57 -15.18
C ASN A 48 -13.04 10.07 -15.07
N GLY A 49 -13.13 9.50 -13.87
CA GLY A 49 -12.82 8.11 -13.58
C GLY A 49 -11.31 7.82 -13.48
N LYS A 50 -10.43 8.83 -13.52
CA LYS A 50 -8.99 8.67 -13.40
C LYS A 50 -8.59 8.44 -11.95
N PRO A 51 -7.74 7.44 -11.65
CA PRO A 51 -7.21 7.22 -10.30
C PRO A 51 -6.33 8.39 -9.85
N HIS A 52 -6.51 8.82 -8.60
CA HIS A 52 -5.64 9.80 -7.96
C HIS A 52 -5.43 9.48 -6.47
N GLY A 53 -4.32 9.94 -5.91
CA GLY A 53 -3.85 9.68 -4.54
C GLY A 53 -2.35 9.36 -4.54
N VAL A 54 -1.78 9.19 -3.35
CA VAL A 54 -0.33 9.06 -3.13
C VAL A 54 0.32 8.04 -4.08
N THR A 55 -0.27 6.85 -4.20
CA THR A 55 0.29 5.77 -5.02
C THR A 55 0.20 6.05 -6.52
N ALA A 56 -0.87 6.74 -6.97
CA ALA A 56 -1.02 7.15 -8.37
C ALA A 56 0.01 8.24 -8.74
N ASP A 57 0.26 9.19 -7.83
CA ASP A 57 1.22 10.28 -8.07
C ASP A 57 2.66 9.75 -8.12
N ILE A 58 3.03 8.85 -7.19
CA ILE A 58 4.34 8.20 -7.19
C ILE A 58 4.51 7.32 -8.44
N ALA A 59 3.47 6.60 -8.88
CA ALA A 59 3.50 5.81 -10.12
C ALA A 59 3.68 6.69 -11.35
N GLY A 60 3.02 7.84 -11.39
CA GLY A 60 3.19 8.84 -12.45
C GLY A 60 4.62 9.38 -12.52
N ALA A 61 5.21 9.67 -11.35
CA ALA A 61 6.60 10.11 -11.27
C ALA A 61 7.59 9.04 -11.72
N LEU A 62 7.35 7.75 -11.39
CA LEU A 62 8.15 6.63 -11.87
C LEU A 62 8.07 6.49 -13.38
N ALA A 63 6.86 6.50 -13.97
CA ALA A 63 6.66 6.40 -15.40
C ALA A 63 7.33 7.56 -16.15
N ASN A 64 7.23 8.78 -15.63
CA ASN A 64 7.90 9.96 -16.18
C ASN A 64 9.43 9.83 -16.13
N LYS A 65 10.01 9.36 -15.00
CA LYS A 65 11.47 9.12 -14.88
C LYS A 65 11.97 8.12 -15.93
N LEU A 66 11.17 7.10 -16.23
CA LEU A 66 11.49 6.05 -17.19
C LEU A 66 11.11 6.40 -18.62
N HIS A 67 10.38 7.49 -18.86
CA HIS A 67 9.80 7.89 -20.15
C HIS A 67 8.87 6.81 -20.75
N LEU A 68 8.05 6.19 -19.89
CA LEU A 68 7.12 5.14 -20.27
C LEU A 68 5.67 5.63 -20.27
N PRO A 69 4.83 5.18 -21.22
CA PRO A 69 3.39 5.28 -21.09
C PRO A 69 2.91 4.54 -19.84
N LEU A 70 1.89 5.09 -19.19
CA LEU A 70 1.36 4.58 -17.91
C LEU A 70 -0.03 4.01 -18.10
N GLU A 71 -0.26 2.80 -17.55
CA GLU A 71 -1.57 2.17 -17.46
C GLU A 71 -1.89 1.79 -16.02
N TYR A 72 -3.03 2.24 -15.49
CA TYR A 72 -3.52 1.85 -14.18
C TYR A 72 -4.48 0.68 -14.27
N VAL A 73 -4.26 -0.35 -13.43
CA VAL A 73 -5.18 -1.48 -13.24
C VAL A 73 -5.67 -1.45 -11.80
N LEU A 74 -6.97 -1.34 -11.60
CA LEU A 74 -7.58 -1.17 -10.28
C LEU A 74 -8.01 -2.50 -9.67
N PHE A 75 -7.67 -2.70 -8.40
CA PHE A 75 -8.01 -3.89 -7.62
C PHE A 75 -8.77 -3.51 -6.34
N PRO A 76 -9.71 -4.35 -5.87
CA PRO A 76 -10.47 -4.06 -4.65
C PRO A 76 -9.67 -4.29 -3.36
N ASN A 77 -8.54 -5.01 -3.43
CA ASN A 77 -7.66 -5.26 -2.30
C ASN A 77 -6.21 -5.55 -2.75
N SER A 78 -5.30 -5.46 -1.80
CA SER A 78 -3.86 -5.65 -2.06
C SER A 78 -3.46 -7.13 -2.24
N GLY A 79 -4.30 -8.08 -1.90
CA GLY A 79 -4.07 -9.50 -2.19
C GLY A 79 -4.12 -9.75 -3.69
N LEU A 80 -5.22 -9.34 -4.34
CA LEU A 80 -5.36 -9.45 -5.80
C LEU A 80 -4.31 -8.64 -6.56
N ALA A 81 -3.92 -7.46 -6.05
CA ALA A 81 -2.81 -6.71 -6.63
C ALA A 81 -1.48 -7.47 -6.53
N THR A 82 -1.25 -8.23 -5.42
CA THR A 82 -0.08 -9.10 -5.27
C THR A 82 -0.10 -10.24 -6.30
N ASP A 83 -1.26 -10.90 -6.48
CA ASP A 83 -1.46 -11.97 -7.47
C ASP A 83 -1.15 -11.47 -8.89
N ALA A 84 -1.57 -10.26 -9.21
CA ALA A 84 -1.34 -9.64 -10.52
C ALA A 84 0.14 -9.32 -10.78
N VAL A 85 0.90 -8.88 -9.76
CA VAL A 85 2.36 -8.66 -9.89
C VAL A 85 3.08 -10.00 -10.04
N GLU A 86 2.74 -11.00 -9.20
CA GLU A 86 3.37 -12.31 -9.24
C GLU A 86 3.20 -13.01 -10.59
N SER A 87 1.99 -12.94 -11.16
CA SER A 87 1.66 -13.54 -12.46
C SER A 87 2.18 -12.73 -13.66
N GLY A 88 2.68 -11.50 -13.47
CA GLY A 88 3.08 -10.60 -14.55
C GLY A 88 1.90 -9.97 -15.32
N ALA A 89 0.68 -10.04 -14.78
CA ALA A 89 -0.47 -9.33 -15.34
C ALA A 89 -0.30 -7.81 -15.26
N VAL A 90 0.44 -7.34 -14.25
CA VAL A 90 0.92 -5.97 -14.10
C VAL A 90 2.43 -5.97 -13.79
N ASP A 91 3.08 -4.83 -13.93
CA ASP A 91 4.54 -4.74 -13.80
C ASP A 91 4.96 -4.32 -12.40
N VAL A 92 4.21 -3.41 -11.78
CA VAL A 92 4.45 -2.93 -10.42
C VAL A 92 3.14 -2.77 -9.64
N SER A 93 3.25 -2.78 -8.32
CA SER A 93 2.18 -2.35 -7.42
C SER A 93 2.75 -1.69 -6.18
N PHE A 94 1.92 -0.91 -5.51
CA PHE A 94 2.22 -0.32 -4.21
C PHE A 94 1.49 -1.13 -3.15
N MET A 95 2.21 -1.62 -2.16
CA MET A 95 1.56 -2.46 -1.14
C MET A 95 2.35 -2.54 0.16
N PRO A 96 1.68 -2.87 1.27
CA PRO A 96 2.33 -3.17 2.53
C PRO A 96 3.30 -4.35 2.40
N VAL A 97 4.50 -4.21 2.98
CA VAL A 97 5.55 -5.22 2.97
C VAL A 97 5.33 -6.22 4.09
N ASP A 98 5.19 -7.52 3.79
CA ASP A 98 5.18 -8.58 4.79
C ASP A 98 5.89 -9.85 4.29
N GLU A 99 6.16 -10.78 5.20
CA GLU A 99 6.95 -11.98 4.90
C GLU A 99 6.25 -12.90 3.89
N GLU A 100 4.91 -12.98 3.90
CA GLU A 100 4.18 -13.80 2.93
C GLU A 100 4.29 -13.21 1.51
N ARG A 101 4.22 -11.89 1.40
CA ARG A 101 4.40 -11.21 0.10
C ARG A 101 5.84 -11.28 -0.39
N LYS A 102 6.84 -11.19 0.51
CA LYS A 102 8.26 -11.36 0.14
C LYS A 102 8.57 -12.74 -0.46
N LYS A 103 7.77 -13.75 -0.17
CA LYS A 103 7.91 -15.08 -0.83
C LYS A 103 7.49 -15.04 -2.29
N ARG A 104 6.63 -14.09 -2.70
CA ARG A 104 5.94 -14.04 -3.98
C ARG A 104 6.46 -12.91 -4.89
N VAL A 105 6.75 -11.76 -4.34
CA VAL A 105 7.21 -10.55 -5.04
C VAL A 105 8.47 -9.99 -4.40
N ALA A 106 9.19 -9.12 -5.11
CA ALA A 106 10.32 -8.38 -4.59
C ALA A 106 9.92 -6.92 -4.30
N PHE A 107 10.48 -6.33 -3.24
CA PHE A 107 10.14 -5.01 -2.77
C PHE A 107 11.33 -4.05 -2.86
N GLY A 108 11.11 -2.86 -3.39
CA GLY A 108 11.98 -1.71 -3.18
C GLY A 108 11.86 -1.16 -1.75
N PRO A 109 12.56 -0.06 -1.44
CA PRO A 109 12.46 0.58 -0.13
C PRO A 109 11.05 1.09 0.15
N SER A 110 10.66 1.08 1.43
CA SER A 110 9.40 1.70 1.84
C SER A 110 9.47 3.22 1.65
N TYR A 111 8.41 3.83 1.10
CA TYR A 111 8.31 5.27 0.96
C TYR A 111 7.55 5.92 2.13
N VAL A 112 6.70 5.17 2.82
CA VAL A 112 5.94 5.60 3.99
C VAL A 112 5.75 4.43 4.95
N LEU A 113 5.52 4.74 6.25
CA LEU A 113 5.12 3.75 7.25
C LEU A 113 3.63 3.90 7.54
N GLY A 114 2.89 2.81 7.39
CA GLY A 114 1.48 2.72 7.74
C GLY A 114 1.27 2.03 9.07
N GLU A 115 0.22 2.41 9.78
CA GLU A 115 -0.23 1.75 10.99
C GLU A 115 -1.58 1.06 10.75
N SER A 116 -1.80 -0.09 11.39
CA SER A 116 -3.10 -0.75 11.43
C SER A 116 -3.66 -0.73 12.84
N THR A 117 -4.95 -0.41 12.95
CA THR A 117 -5.68 -0.32 14.21
C THR A 117 -7.13 -0.79 14.01
N TYR A 118 -8.00 -0.58 14.96
CA TYR A 118 -9.41 -0.93 14.86
C TYR A 118 -10.30 0.31 14.85
N MET A 119 -11.35 0.29 14.02
CA MET A 119 -12.55 1.06 14.23
C MET A 119 -13.55 0.19 14.97
N VAL A 120 -14.13 0.68 16.05
CA VAL A 120 -15.11 -0.04 16.88
C VAL A 120 -16.46 0.65 16.84
N ILE A 121 -17.56 -0.13 16.86
CA ILE A 121 -18.92 0.40 16.92
C ILE A 121 -19.19 1.06 18.28
N ALA A 122 -20.24 1.89 18.35
CA ALA A 122 -20.64 2.61 19.58
C ALA A 122 -20.85 1.68 20.77
N ALA A 123 -21.44 0.51 20.55
CA ALA A 123 -21.78 -0.46 21.56
C ALA A 123 -20.56 -1.19 22.19
N LEU A 124 -19.42 -1.26 21.48
CA LEU A 124 -18.21 -1.88 22.01
C LEU A 124 -17.40 -0.85 22.83
N PRO A 125 -17.25 -0.98 24.16
CA PRO A 125 -16.60 0.01 25.02
C PRO A 125 -15.05 -0.07 24.98
N ALA A 126 -14.46 -0.59 23.90
CA ALA A 126 -13.02 -0.66 23.70
C ALA A 126 -12.45 0.70 23.28
N ARG A 127 -11.36 1.14 23.90
CA ARG A 127 -10.63 2.38 23.59
C ARG A 127 -9.23 2.15 23.06
N THR A 128 -8.61 1.02 23.40
CA THR A 128 -7.27 0.64 22.91
C THR A 128 -7.34 -0.62 22.07
N VAL A 129 -6.27 -0.92 21.34
CA VAL A 129 -6.20 -2.14 20.51
C VAL A 129 -6.29 -3.41 21.36
N GLU A 130 -5.74 -3.39 22.58
CA GLU A 130 -5.78 -4.51 23.52
C GLU A 130 -7.20 -4.79 24.03
N GLU A 131 -7.99 -3.74 24.22
CA GLU A 131 -9.36 -3.86 24.71
C GLU A 131 -10.33 -4.44 23.68
N VAL A 132 -9.94 -4.53 22.40
CA VAL A 132 -10.71 -5.22 21.36
C VAL A 132 -10.61 -6.74 21.51
N ASP A 133 -9.50 -7.25 22.05
CA ASP A 133 -9.26 -8.70 22.15
C ASP A 133 -10.03 -9.33 23.34
N ARG A 134 -11.35 -9.40 23.23
CA ARG A 134 -12.25 -9.99 24.22
C ARG A 134 -13.13 -11.08 23.61
N ALA A 135 -13.44 -12.10 24.43
CA ALA A 135 -14.41 -13.13 24.04
C ALA A 135 -15.76 -12.49 23.68
N GLY A 136 -16.34 -12.94 22.58
CA GLY A 136 -17.60 -12.43 22.05
C GLY A 136 -17.46 -11.22 21.12
N VAL A 137 -16.32 -10.54 21.04
CA VAL A 137 -16.07 -9.47 20.07
C VAL A 137 -15.84 -10.08 18.67
N ARG A 138 -16.55 -9.54 17.70
CA ARG A 138 -16.47 -9.95 16.29
C ARG A 138 -15.67 -8.92 15.50
N VAL A 139 -14.43 -9.26 15.16
CA VAL A 139 -13.56 -8.43 14.33
C VAL A 139 -13.68 -8.86 12.87
N ILE A 140 -13.68 -7.88 11.98
CA ILE A 140 -13.60 -8.13 10.52
C ILE A 140 -12.40 -7.39 9.94
N GLY A 141 -11.89 -7.90 8.81
CA GLY A 141 -10.84 -7.27 8.02
C GLY A 141 -10.95 -7.69 6.56
N ILE A 142 -10.15 -7.06 5.70
CA ILE A 142 -10.17 -7.36 4.26
C ILE A 142 -9.32 -8.61 3.99
N ALA A 143 -9.89 -9.56 3.26
CA ALA A 143 -9.23 -10.82 2.89
C ALA A 143 -7.88 -10.58 2.18
N ASN A 144 -6.92 -11.46 2.45
CA ASN A 144 -5.60 -11.49 1.82
C ASN A 144 -4.76 -10.21 2.02
N THR A 145 -5.09 -9.37 3.03
CA THR A 145 -4.31 -8.19 3.38
C THR A 145 -3.30 -8.47 4.50
N THR A 146 -2.27 -7.63 4.60
CA THR A 146 -1.32 -7.68 5.73
C THR A 146 -2.00 -7.37 7.05
N THR A 147 -2.98 -6.47 7.02
CA THR A 147 -3.74 -6.03 8.19
C THR A 147 -4.50 -7.19 8.84
N ILE A 148 -5.26 -7.97 8.04
CA ILE A 148 -6.00 -9.11 8.62
C ILE A 148 -5.05 -10.20 9.12
N ARG A 149 -3.93 -10.46 8.42
CA ARG A 149 -2.92 -11.41 8.91
C ARG A 149 -2.30 -10.96 10.23
N ALA A 150 -2.04 -9.66 10.39
CA ALA A 150 -1.56 -9.12 11.66
C ALA A 150 -2.60 -9.23 12.77
N ALA A 151 -3.86 -8.88 12.49
CA ALA A 151 -4.95 -9.01 13.45
C ALA A 151 -5.13 -10.47 13.91
N ILE A 152 -5.10 -11.44 12.99
CA ILE A 152 -5.15 -12.88 13.33
C ILE A 152 -4.00 -13.29 14.27
N ARG A 153 -2.79 -12.74 14.07
CA ARG A 153 -1.64 -13.07 14.94
C ARG A 153 -1.72 -12.44 16.31
N THR A 154 -2.35 -11.27 16.42
CA THR A 154 -2.40 -10.50 17.67
C THR A 154 -3.63 -10.81 18.54
N LEU A 155 -4.78 -11.08 17.93
CA LEU A 155 -6.00 -11.45 18.63
C LEU A 155 -5.94 -12.89 19.15
N LYS A 156 -6.35 -13.08 20.40
CA LYS A 156 -6.35 -14.39 21.08
C LYS A 156 -7.74 -14.80 21.53
N ASN A 157 -8.62 -13.85 21.84
CA ASN A 157 -9.92 -14.05 22.45
C ASN A 157 -11.08 -13.63 21.54
N ALA A 158 -10.91 -12.55 20.77
CA ALA A 158 -11.91 -12.08 19.81
C ALA A 158 -11.97 -13.00 18.59
N SER A 159 -13.16 -13.15 18.03
CA SER A 159 -13.33 -13.83 16.73
C SER A 159 -12.93 -12.89 15.59
N ILE A 160 -12.34 -13.43 14.54
CA ILE A 160 -11.98 -12.64 13.36
C ILE A 160 -12.45 -13.34 12.08
N SER A 161 -13.06 -12.57 11.19
CA SER A 161 -13.47 -13.01 9.87
C SER A 161 -13.02 -12.02 8.78
N SER A 162 -13.05 -12.45 7.53
CA SER A 162 -12.65 -11.61 6.40
C SER A 162 -13.77 -11.39 5.42
N VAL A 163 -13.73 -10.21 4.79
CA VAL A 163 -14.62 -9.77 3.71
C VAL A 163 -13.80 -9.38 2.47
N ALA A 164 -14.46 -9.27 1.32
CA ALA A 164 -13.77 -9.00 0.06
C ALA A 164 -13.39 -7.51 -0.11
N SER A 165 -14.13 -6.59 0.51
CA SER A 165 -13.98 -5.15 0.30
C SER A 165 -14.26 -4.33 1.55
N VAL A 166 -13.82 -3.07 1.53
CA VAL A 166 -14.12 -2.09 2.60
C VAL A 166 -15.63 -1.80 2.66
N ALA A 167 -16.30 -1.71 1.51
CA ALA A 167 -17.74 -1.44 1.46
C ALA A 167 -18.54 -2.55 2.16
N GLU A 168 -18.16 -3.81 1.96
CA GLU A 168 -18.77 -4.95 2.67
C GLU A 168 -18.50 -4.89 4.17
N ALA A 169 -17.27 -4.53 4.59
CA ALA A 169 -16.94 -4.36 6.00
C ALA A 169 -17.81 -3.29 6.67
N VAL A 170 -17.96 -2.12 6.05
CA VAL A 170 -18.82 -1.03 6.56
C VAL A 170 -20.27 -1.48 6.66
N ALA A 171 -20.81 -2.19 5.66
CA ALA A 171 -22.17 -2.73 5.71
C ALA A 171 -22.36 -3.70 6.87
N MET A 172 -21.39 -4.60 7.13
CA MET A 172 -21.47 -5.53 8.26
C MET A 172 -21.47 -4.83 9.62
N LEU A 173 -20.72 -3.72 9.78
CA LEU A 173 -20.76 -2.91 11.00
C LEU A 173 -22.13 -2.24 11.21
N LEU A 174 -22.69 -1.68 10.13
CA LEU A 174 -24.02 -1.03 10.16
C LEU A 174 -25.14 -2.04 10.45
N ASP A 175 -25.03 -3.25 9.93
CA ASP A 175 -25.97 -4.35 10.16
C ASP A 175 -25.81 -5.01 11.55
N GLY A 176 -24.85 -4.58 12.37
CA GLY A 176 -24.52 -5.21 13.66
C GLY A 176 -24.00 -6.64 13.55
N LYS A 177 -23.45 -7.02 12.39
CA LYS A 177 -22.84 -8.33 12.15
C LYS A 177 -21.38 -8.40 12.60
N ALA A 178 -20.75 -7.23 12.86
CA ALA A 178 -19.40 -7.09 13.35
C ALA A 178 -19.33 -5.95 14.39
N ASP A 179 -18.34 -6.00 15.28
CA ASP A 179 -18.15 -5.04 16.37
C ASP A 179 -16.92 -4.16 16.16
N ALA A 180 -15.93 -4.66 15.40
CA ALA A 180 -14.69 -3.96 15.10
C ALA A 180 -14.21 -4.25 13.67
N PHE A 181 -13.59 -3.25 13.04
CA PHE A 181 -13.00 -3.34 11.71
C PHE A 181 -11.50 -3.05 11.79
N ALA A 182 -10.69 -4.02 11.41
CA ALA A 182 -9.24 -3.91 11.29
C ALA A 182 -8.86 -3.28 9.94
N LEU A 183 -8.28 -2.06 9.96
CA LEU A 183 -7.86 -1.35 8.75
C LEU A 183 -6.66 -0.45 9.03
N SER A 184 -6.08 0.15 7.99
CA SER A 184 -5.07 1.18 8.13
C SER A 184 -5.65 2.42 8.85
N ARG A 185 -4.88 2.98 9.78
CA ARG A 185 -5.31 4.10 10.63
C ARG A 185 -5.72 5.32 9.83
N ASP A 186 -4.97 5.64 8.78
CA ASP A 186 -5.18 6.80 7.92
C ASP A 186 -6.47 6.74 7.10
N SER A 187 -7.00 5.53 6.84
CA SER A 187 -8.27 5.33 6.14
C SER A 187 -9.49 5.46 7.06
N LEU A 188 -9.36 5.10 8.33
CA LEU A 188 -10.48 4.96 9.26
C LEU A 188 -11.29 6.24 9.53
N PRO A 189 -10.71 7.47 9.57
CA PRO A 189 -11.48 8.70 9.86
C PRO A 189 -12.69 8.90 8.97
N THR A 190 -12.63 8.49 7.71
CA THR A 190 -13.75 8.59 6.78
C THR A 190 -14.86 7.57 7.09
N TYR A 191 -14.48 6.35 7.47
CA TYR A 191 -15.46 5.29 7.76
C TYR A 191 -16.13 5.48 9.12
N VAL A 192 -15.46 6.12 10.09
CA VAL A 192 -16.09 6.57 11.35
C VAL A 192 -17.29 7.49 11.08
N LYS A 193 -17.22 8.34 10.06
CA LYS A 193 -18.35 9.20 9.68
C LYS A 193 -19.54 8.42 9.10
N GLN A 194 -19.30 7.25 8.54
CA GLN A 194 -20.32 6.39 7.94
C GLN A 194 -20.99 5.45 8.96
N VAL A 195 -20.32 5.15 10.08
CA VAL A 195 -20.83 4.26 11.14
C VAL A 195 -21.09 5.10 12.40
N PRO A 196 -22.32 5.49 12.67
CA PRO A 196 -22.65 6.41 13.77
C PRO A 196 -22.15 5.94 15.13
N GLY A 197 -21.48 6.84 15.86
CA GLY A 197 -20.95 6.57 17.20
C GLY A 197 -19.73 5.67 17.24
N SER A 198 -19.23 5.19 16.10
CA SER A 198 -17.98 4.45 16.02
C SER A 198 -16.78 5.34 16.39
N ARG A 199 -15.67 4.73 16.72
CA ARG A 199 -14.42 5.41 17.05
C ARG A 199 -13.22 4.58 16.67
N ILE A 200 -12.07 5.23 16.48
CA ILE A 200 -10.77 4.59 16.26
C ILE A 200 -10.11 4.33 17.60
N THR A 201 -9.55 3.13 17.79
CA THR A 201 -8.83 2.79 19.02
C THR A 201 -7.47 3.49 19.09
N TYR A 202 -7.01 3.74 20.31
CA TYR A 202 -5.63 4.14 20.57
C TYR A 202 -4.68 2.96 20.37
N GLY A 203 -3.43 3.28 20.02
CA GLY A 203 -2.42 2.27 19.72
C GLY A 203 -2.60 1.64 18.35
N ALA A 204 -1.61 0.90 17.92
CA ALA A 204 -1.61 0.16 16.67
C ALA A 204 -1.17 -1.29 16.93
N PHE A 205 -1.87 -2.25 16.33
CA PHE A 205 -1.44 -3.65 16.41
C PHE A 205 -0.42 -4.03 15.32
N GLN A 206 -0.19 -3.13 14.36
CA GLN A 206 0.83 -3.29 13.32
C GLN A 206 1.36 -1.93 12.88
N GLN A 207 2.69 -1.85 12.66
CA GLN A 207 3.33 -0.83 11.87
C GLN A 207 4.03 -1.51 10.70
N ILE A 208 3.88 -1.00 9.48
CA ILE A 208 4.34 -1.67 8.27
C ILE A 208 4.76 -0.66 7.20
N GLY A 209 5.87 -0.96 6.51
CA GLY A 209 6.31 -0.16 5.37
C GLY A 209 5.42 -0.38 4.15
N ILE A 210 5.13 0.69 3.41
CA ILE A 210 4.51 0.62 2.09
C ILE A 210 5.60 0.84 1.05
N ALA A 211 5.70 -0.07 0.07
CA ALA A 211 6.76 -0.08 -0.93
C ALA A 211 6.24 -0.42 -2.32
N ILE A 212 7.06 -0.14 -3.33
CA ILE A 212 6.82 -0.65 -4.69
C ILE A 212 7.24 -2.11 -4.73
N ALA A 213 6.34 -2.96 -5.21
CA ALA A 213 6.59 -4.37 -5.49
C ALA A 213 6.74 -4.61 -7.00
N VAL A 214 7.66 -5.49 -7.35
CA VAL A 214 7.90 -6.03 -8.71
C VAL A 214 7.88 -7.55 -8.67
N ALA A 215 7.68 -8.21 -9.81
CA ALA A 215 7.76 -9.66 -9.87
C ALA A 215 9.17 -10.15 -9.49
N LYS A 216 9.27 -11.33 -8.89
CA LYS A 216 10.56 -11.98 -8.63
C LYS A 216 11.30 -12.30 -9.93
N GLY A 217 12.63 -12.36 -9.86
CA GLY A 217 13.47 -12.64 -11.03
C GLY A 217 13.69 -11.46 -11.95
N LYS A 218 13.29 -10.23 -11.53
CA LYS A 218 13.47 -8.97 -12.27
C LYS A 218 14.44 -8.03 -11.52
N PRO A 219 15.76 -8.32 -11.49
CA PRO A 219 16.72 -7.54 -10.70
C PRO A 219 16.91 -6.11 -11.20
N ALA A 220 16.83 -5.86 -12.50
CA ALA A 220 16.95 -4.52 -13.07
C ALA A 220 15.71 -3.67 -12.73
N ALA A 221 14.50 -4.24 -12.74
CA ALA A 221 13.29 -3.60 -12.27
C ALA A 221 13.38 -3.23 -10.79
N LEU A 222 13.84 -4.16 -9.94
CA LEU A 222 14.01 -3.93 -8.51
C LEU A 222 15.04 -2.82 -8.23
N ALA A 223 16.17 -2.83 -8.92
CA ALA A 223 17.18 -1.77 -8.79
C ALA A 223 16.62 -0.40 -9.20
N ALA A 224 15.89 -0.32 -10.30
CA ALA A 224 15.30 0.93 -10.79
C ALA A 224 14.24 1.49 -9.83
N VAL A 225 13.34 0.67 -9.28
CA VAL A 225 12.36 1.16 -8.29
C VAL A 225 13.02 1.53 -6.95
N THR A 226 14.12 0.88 -6.58
CA THR A 226 14.91 1.21 -5.39
C THR A 226 15.54 2.60 -5.54
N GLU A 227 16.29 2.81 -6.63
CA GLU A 227 16.88 4.12 -6.96
C GLU A 227 15.82 5.22 -7.05
N PHE A 228 14.70 4.92 -7.71
CA PHE A 228 13.61 5.89 -7.86
C PHE A 228 13.05 6.33 -6.50
N ILE A 229 12.77 5.40 -5.59
CA ILE A 229 12.20 5.74 -4.26
C ILE A 229 13.21 6.50 -3.40
N ASP A 230 14.48 6.12 -3.42
CA ASP A 230 15.52 6.85 -2.69
C ASP A 230 15.68 8.28 -3.21
N ASP A 231 15.66 8.48 -4.52
CA ASP A 231 15.67 9.82 -5.13
C ASP A 231 14.39 10.59 -4.79
N ALA A 232 13.21 9.96 -4.87
CA ALA A 232 11.92 10.59 -4.58
C ALA A 232 11.79 11.02 -3.11
N LYS A 233 12.44 10.30 -2.19
CA LYS A 233 12.56 10.73 -0.79
C LYS A 233 13.49 11.94 -0.64
N LYS A 234 14.68 11.90 -1.28
CA LYS A 234 15.70 12.96 -1.20
C LYS A 234 15.21 14.28 -1.80
N ASN A 235 14.54 14.24 -2.95
CA ASN A 235 14.08 15.43 -3.67
C ASN A 235 12.69 15.93 -3.24
N GLY A 236 12.06 15.27 -2.24
CA GLY A 236 10.77 15.66 -1.68
C GLY A 236 9.54 15.22 -2.50
N ALA A 237 9.68 14.42 -3.56
CA ALA A 237 8.55 13.98 -4.37
C ALA A 237 7.57 13.10 -3.57
N VAL A 238 8.07 12.23 -2.66
CA VAL A 238 7.23 11.46 -1.76
C VAL A 238 6.46 12.37 -0.80
N ARG A 239 7.13 13.37 -0.21
CA ARG A 239 6.49 14.36 0.67
C ARG A 239 5.39 15.10 -0.05
N LYS A 240 5.70 15.58 -1.27
CA LYS A 240 4.72 16.30 -2.11
C LYS A 240 3.49 15.43 -2.41
N ALA A 241 3.66 14.16 -2.78
CA ALA A 241 2.54 13.24 -3.05
C ALA A 241 1.64 13.04 -1.81
N LEU A 242 2.24 12.97 -0.60
CA LEU A 242 1.50 12.90 0.65
C LEU A 242 0.74 14.20 0.94
N ASP A 243 1.38 15.35 0.77
CA ASP A 243 0.77 16.67 1.01
C ASP A 243 -0.40 16.95 0.06
N ASP A 244 -0.22 16.69 -1.24
CA ASP A 244 -1.24 16.86 -2.28
C ASP A 244 -2.45 15.94 -2.03
N ALA A 245 -2.22 14.77 -1.44
CA ALA A 245 -3.29 13.85 -1.06
C ALA A 245 -3.94 14.20 0.30
N GLY A 246 -3.42 15.20 1.04
CA GLY A 246 -3.95 15.63 2.34
C GLY A 246 -3.41 14.84 3.54
N PHE A 247 -2.24 14.22 3.41
CA PHE A 247 -1.56 13.44 4.45
C PHE A 247 -0.29 14.15 4.96
N ALA A 248 -0.38 15.45 5.25
CA ALA A 248 0.75 16.27 5.70
C ALA A 248 1.40 15.74 6.99
N ASP A 249 0.61 15.17 7.89
CA ASP A 249 1.07 14.63 9.18
C ASP A 249 1.76 13.25 9.08
N ILE A 250 1.66 12.59 7.92
CA ILE A 250 2.28 11.27 7.73
C ILE A 250 3.75 11.43 7.37
N ALA A 251 4.62 10.80 8.14
CA ALA A 251 6.06 10.85 7.91
C ALA A 251 6.48 10.02 6.68
N VAL A 252 7.40 10.56 5.89
CA VAL A 252 8.13 9.79 4.87
C VAL A 252 8.98 8.73 5.59
N ALA A 253 9.01 7.50 5.07
CA ALA A 253 9.82 6.44 5.65
C ALA A 253 11.31 6.82 5.64
N PRO A 254 12.09 6.42 6.67
CA PRO A 254 13.52 6.65 6.70
C PRO A 254 14.23 6.14 5.44
N MET A 255 15.38 6.75 5.11
CA MET A 255 16.25 6.20 4.07
C MET A 255 16.71 4.80 4.46
N THR A 256 16.76 3.90 3.50
CA THR A 256 17.38 2.59 3.73
C THR A 256 18.86 2.80 4.06
N PRO A 257 19.37 2.24 5.18
CA PRO A 257 20.82 2.30 5.43
C PRO A 257 21.57 1.72 4.23
N MET A 258 22.57 2.43 3.72
CA MET A 258 23.47 1.85 2.74
C MET A 258 24.23 0.71 3.44
N THR A 259 23.97 -0.51 3.04
CA THR A 259 24.83 -1.64 3.40
C THR A 259 26.22 -1.37 2.79
N GLN A 260 27.21 -1.13 3.68
CA GLN A 260 28.62 -1.04 3.29
C GLN A 260 29.14 -2.37 2.81
#